data_db3bdf9fa55394d65a9a7793999bac8b
#
_entry.id   db3bdf9fa55394d65a9a7793999bac8b
#
_cell.length_a   1.000
_cell.length_b   1.000
_cell.length_c   1.000
_cell.angle_alpha   90.00
_cell.angle_beta   90.00
_cell.angle_gamma   90.00
#
_symmetry.space_group_name_H-M   'P 1'
#
loop_
_entity.id
_entity.type
_entity.pdbx_description
1 polymer ?
#
loop_
_entity_poly.entity_id
_entity_poly.type
_entity_poly.pdbx_seq_one_letter_code
_entity_poly.pdbx_strand_id
1 'polypeptide(L)'
;ILVVAADDGVMPQTIEAIKHAQQAGAPIIVAVNKMDREGANPQKVLQQLLQHEVIVESMGGETQAIEVSALKKTGLDNLTEAITLQAEILDLKANPDRPGDGVVVESQVEQGRGSVATVLVKRGKLKRGDIVVAGAQWGRVRALIDERGQQLKDIGPSQPAEILGLDGAPEPGELFAVVDSEARAREIADYRQRQKKSGVGAGTGGGTSLEQMMARLQQNETQELPIVLKADVQGSAEAITQALEKIGNDEVKARVILGAAGGVNESDVLLAKASGAPVFAFNVRANKQAREMAEREGVEIRYYSIIYNVLDDVKGTLEGLLAPEKRETFIGYAEILEVFNISKSGKVAGCKVTEGVVKRGSGVRLLRNDTVIHEGMLKTLKRFKDEVPEVRSGMECGMAFENYEDLQKGDLIECFEVEEVERKL
;
A
#
# COMPACT_ATOMS: atom_id res chain seq x y z
N ILE A 1 18.78 -2.84 -17.27
CA ILE A 1 19.78 -2.28 -16.33
C ILE A 1 19.10 -2.10 -15.00
N LEU A 2 19.65 -2.75 -13.96
CA LEU A 2 19.18 -2.61 -12.58
C LEU A 2 20.03 -1.56 -11.87
N VAL A 3 19.45 -0.42 -11.52
CA VAL A 3 20.16 0.66 -10.82
C VAL A 3 19.95 0.51 -9.32
N VAL A 4 21.07 0.40 -8.58
CA VAL A 4 21.04 0.26 -7.11
C VAL A 4 21.95 1.33 -6.51
N ALA A 5 21.43 2.06 -5.52
CA ALA A 5 22.23 3.08 -4.85
C ALA A 5 23.22 2.45 -3.85
N ALA A 6 24.49 2.85 -3.91
CA ALA A 6 25.55 2.30 -3.07
C ALA A 6 25.43 2.68 -1.58
N ASP A 7 24.72 3.76 -1.28
CA ASP A 7 24.41 4.24 0.07
C ASP A 7 23.19 3.54 0.70
N ASP A 8 22.13 3.34 -0.10
CA ASP A 8 20.85 2.77 0.37
C ASP A 8 20.87 1.22 0.35
N GLY A 9 21.49 0.61 -0.68
CA GLY A 9 21.47 -0.84 -0.91
C GLY A 9 20.24 -1.32 -1.66
N VAL A 10 19.93 -2.62 -1.53
CA VAL A 10 18.79 -3.24 -2.19
C VAL A 10 17.50 -2.92 -1.43
N MET A 11 16.62 -2.15 -2.07
CA MET A 11 15.34 -1.71 -1.56
C MET A 11 14.18 -2.60 -2.09
N PRO A 12 12.97 -2.56 -1.50
CA PRO A 12 11.84 -3.39 -1.97
C PRO A 12 11.53 -3.27 -3.45
N GLN A 13 11.63 -2.06 -4.03
CA GLN A 13 11.44 -1.84 -5.47
C GLN A 13 12.54 -2.52 -6.31
N THR A 14 13.77 -2.57 -5.79
CA THR A 14 14.87 -3.30 -6.45
C THR A 14 14.59 -4.79 -6.49
N ILE A 15 14.08 -5.36 -5.39
CA ILE A 15 13.70 -6.78 -5.32
C ILE A 15 12.58 -7.09 -6.31
N GLU A 16 11.60 -6.21 -6.42
CA GLU A 16 10.51 -6.35 -7.39
C GLU A 16 11.04 -6.34 -8.83
N ALA A 17 11.92 -5.38 -9.17
CA ALA A 17 12.56 -5.31 -10.48
C ALA A 17 13.38 -6.57 -10.82
N ILE A 18 14.12 -7.12 -9.85
CA ILE A 18 14.86 -8.39 -10.01
C ILE A 18 13.89 -9.52 -10.35
N LYS A 19 12.81 -9.69 -9.57
CA LYS A 19 11.82 -10.75 -9.81
C LYS A 19 11.17 -10.64 -11.19
N HIS A 20 10.82 -9.44 -11.61
CA HIS A 20 10.27 -9.21 -12.95
C HIS A 20 11.26 -9.54 -14.05
N ALA A 21 12.53 -9.15 -13.92
CA ALA A 21 13.56 -9.48 -14.89
C ALA A 21 13.82 -11.00 -14.98
N GLN A 22 13.90 -11.67 -13.84
CA GLN A 22 14.05 -13.13 -13.75
C GLN A 22 12.85 -13.86 -14.37
N GLN A 23 11.63 -13.43 -14.06
CA GLN A 23 10.41 -14.00 -14.62
C GLN A 23 10.32 -13.81 -16.14
N ALA A 24 10.80 -12.68 -16.63
CA ALA A 24 10.87 -12.38 -18.07
C ALA A 24 12.05 -13.08 -18.78
N GLY A 25 12.96 -13.73 -18.03
CA GLY A 25 14.21 -14.29 -18.59
C GLY A 25 15.13 -13.24 -19.20
N ALA A 26 15.02 -11.97 -18.75
CA ALA A 26 15.83 -10.88 -19.26
C ALA A 26 17.20 -10.84 -18.56
N PRO A 27 18.32 -10.75 -19.31
CA PRO A 27 19.64 -10.58 -18.71
C PRO A 27 19.72 -9.25 -17.95
N ILE A 28 20.40 -9.27 -16.80
CA ILE A 28 20.52 -8.12 -15.91
C ILE A 28 21.95 -7.58 -15.99
N ILE A 29 22.09 -6.25 -16.10
CA ILE A 29 23.32 -5.51 -15.86
C ILE A 29 23.05 -4.64 -14.63
N VAL A 30 23.91 -4.73 -13.61
CA VAL A 30 23.77 -3.94 -12.38
C VAL A 30 24.59 -2.66 -12.48
N ALA A 31 23.96 -1.51 -12.27
CA ALA A 31 24.61 -0.22 -12.13
C ALA A 31 24.58 0.21 -10.65
N VAL A 32 25.71 0.08 -9.96
CA VAL A 32 25.85 0.52 -8.56
C VAL A 32 26.10 2.02 -8.57
N ASN A 33 25.05 2.80 -8.36
CA ASN A 33 25.07 4.27 -8.49
C ASN A 33 25.33 4.97 -7.16
N LYS A 34 25.57 6.29 -7.25
CA LYS A 34 25.88 7.18 -6.11
C LYS A 34 27.22 6.87 -5.46
N MET A 35 28.20 6.40 -6.23
CA MET A 35 29.56 6.14 -5.73
C MET A 35 30.30 7.40 -5.23
N ASP A 36 29.73 8.57 -5.49
CA ASP A 36 30.22 9.86 -5.02
C ASP A 36 29.81 10.23 -3.59
N ARG A 37 28.90 9.47 -2.97
CA ARG A 37 28.41 9.76 -1.62
C ARG A 37 29.31 9.19 -0.52
N GLU A 38 29.38 9.92 0.59
CA GLU A 38 29.99 9.39 1.83
C GLU A 38 29.12 8.23 2.35
N GLY A 39 29.75 7.07 2.58
CA GLY A 39 29.04 5.85 2.99
C GLY A 39 28.65 4.93 1.83
N ALA A 40 29.01 5.26 0.58
CA ALA A 40 28.85 4.33 -0.55
C ALA A 40 29.61 3.02 -0.27
N ASN A 41 28.88 1.89 -0.27
CA ASN A 41 29.44 0.57 -0.02
C ASN A 41 28.97 -0.43 -1.10
N PRO A 42 29.70 -0.54 -2.22
CA PRO A 42 29.35 -1.45 -3.30
C PRO A 42 29.38 -2.91 -2.86
N GLN A 43 30.26 -3.31 -1.97
CA GLN A 43 30.36 -4.69 -1.48
C GLN A 43 29.08 -5.13 -0.73
N LYS A 44 28.49 -4.24 0.06
CA LYS A 44 27.21 -4.47 0.72
C LYS A 44 26.10 -4.72 -0.31
N VAL A 45 26.06 -3.91 -1.38
CA VAL A 45 25.08 -4.07 -2.46
C VAL A 45 25.21 -5.43 -3.14
N LEU A 46 26.45 -5.82 -3.48
CA LEU A 46 26.72 -7.11 -4.14
C LEU A 46 26.32 -8.30 -3.26
N GLN A 47 26.58 -8.23 -1.94
CA GLN A 47 26.14 -9.25 -0.99
C GLN A 47 24.62 -9.36 -0.87
N GLN A 48 23.91 -8.22 -0.90
CA GLN A 48 22.46 -8.20 -0.89
C GLN A 48 21.86 -8.75 -2.19
N LEU A 49 22.45 -8.44 -3.35
CA LEU A 49 22.04 -8.99 -4.64
C LEU A 49 22.19 -10.51 -4.69
N LEU A 50 23.25 -11.05 -4.09
CA LEU A 50 23.45 -12.51 -3.98
C LEU A 50 22.30 -13.19 -3.24
N GLN A 51 21.72 -12.55 -2.22
CA GLN A 51 20.55 -13.08 -1.50
C GLN A 51 19.29 -13.19 -2.39
N HIS A 52 19.27 -12.47 -3.50
CA HIS A 52 18.18 -12.47 -4.49
C HIS A 52 18.56 -13.20 -5.79
N GLU A 53 19.54 -14.11 -5.72
CA GLU A 53 19.99 -14.96 -6.84
C GLU A 53 20.60 -14.16 -8.02
N VAL A 54 21.00 -12.91 -7.81
CA VAL A 54 21.76 -12.11 -8.78
C VAL A 54 23.23 -12.25 -8.46
N ILE A 55 23.89 -13.21 -9.11
CA ILE A 55 25.32 -13.52 -8.88
C ILE A 55 26.15 -12.73 -9.88
N VAL A 56 26.97 -11.82 -9.37
CA VAL A 56 27.81 -10.97 -10.21
C VAL A 56 29.12 -11.66 -10.61
N GLU A 57 29.73 -11.22 -11.71
CA GLU A 57 30.99 -11.80 -12.25
C GLU A 57 32.11 -11.89 -11.20
N SER A 58 32.27 -10.88 -10.35
CA SER A 58 33.28 -10.89 -9.27
C SER A 58 33.03 -11.97 -8.21
N MET A 59 31.84 -12.56 -8.18
CA MET A 59 31.46 -13.66 -7.29
C MET A 59 31.23 -14.97 -8.05
N GLY A 60 31.68 -15.06 -9.32
CA GLY A 60 31.60 -16.26 -10.14
C GLY A 60 30.28 -16.44 -10.92
N GLY A 61 29.46 -15.41 -11.02
CA GLY A 61 28.23 -15.39 -11.81
C GLY A 61 28.41 -14.83 -13.22
N GLU A 62 27.28 -14.57 -13.88
CA GLU A 62 27.22 -14.05 -15.25
C GLU A 62 26.76 -12.58 -15.32
N THR A 63 26.33 -12.00 -14.20
CA THR A 63 25.78 -10.63 -14.16
C THR A 63 26.91 -9.62 -14.03
N GLN A 64 26.98 -8.67 -14.96
CA GLN A 64 27.93 -7.58 -14.87
C GLN A 64 27.47 -6.55 -13.83
N ALA A 65 28.39 -6.07 -12.99
CA ALA A 65 28.15 -5.02 -12.02
C ALA A 65 29.15 -3.87 -12.22
N ILE A 66 28.63 -2.69 -12.53
CA ILE A 66 29.40 -1.51 -12.87
C ILE A 66 29.16 -0.42 -11.83
N GLU A 67 30.25 0.08 -11.24
CA GLU A 67 30.20 1.21 -10.32
C GLU A 67 30.11 2.52 -11.10
N VAL A 68 29.06 3.32 -10.79
CA VAL A 68 28.79 4.57 -11.50
C VAL A 68 28.47 5.72 -10.54
N SER A 69 28.70 6.94 -10.98
CA SER A 69 28.11 8.13 -10.41
C SER A 69 27.42 8.94 -11.51
N ALA A 70 26.11 8.93 -11.52
CA ALA A 70 25.33 9.74 -12.46
C ALA A 70 25.59 11.24 -12.25
N LEU A 71 25.80 11.69 -10.99
CA LEU A 71 26.10 13.08 -10.67
C LEU A 71 27.44 13.54 -11.23
N LYS A 72 28.50 12.74 -10.98
CA LYS A 72 29.87 13.04 -11.44
C LYS A 72 30.14 12.55 -12.86
N LYS A 73 29.22 11.81 -13.45
CA LYS A 73 29.31 11.19 -14.78
C LYS A 73 30.51 10.23 -14.89
N THR A 74 30.90 9.56 -13.81
CA THR A 74 31.97 8.57 -13.79
C THR A 74 31.40 7.16 -13.99
N GLY A 75 32.14 6.28 -14.69
CA GLY A 75 31.75 4.88 -14.96
C GLY A 75 30.63 4.71 -15.99
N LEU A 76 30.09 5.78 -16.59
CA LEU A 76 29.03 5.69 -17.59
C LEU A 76 29.51 5.08 -18.90
N ASP A 77 30.79 5.34 -19.28
CA ASP A 77 31.39 4.73 -20.49
C ASP A 77 31.50 3.21 -20.34
N ASN A 78 31.93 2.73 -19.17
CA ASN A 78 32.00 1.30 -18.86
C ASN A 78 30.60 0.65 -18.87
N LEU A 79 29.59 1.36 -18.36
CA LEU A 79 28.21 0.90 -18.41
C LEU A 79 27.70 0.78 -19.86
N THR A 80 28.02 1.76 -20.70
CA THR A 80 27.66 1.76 -22.12
C THR A 80 28.36 0.62 -22.88
N GLU A 81 29.62 0.36 -22.58
CA GLU A 81 30.39 -0.75 -23.14
C GLU A 81 29.78 -2.12 -22.74
N ALA A 82 29.42 -2.28 -21.47
CA ALA A 82 28.75 -3.49 -20.97
C ALA A 82 27.39 -3.73 -21.65
N ILE A 83 26.61 -2.68 -21.89
CA ILE A 83 25.34 -2.77 -22.63
C ILE A 83 25.59 -3.21 -24.09
N THR A 84 26.59 -2.64 -24.72
CA THR A 84 26.94 -2.97 -26.13
C THR A 84 27.36 -4.43 -26.23
N LEU A 85 28.26 -4.88 -25.34
CA LEU A 85 28.71 -6.27 -25.28
C LEU A 85 27.53 -7.25 -25.05
N GLN A 86 26.65 -6.94 -24.11
CA GLN A 86 25.47 -7.77 -23.86
C GLN A 86 24.52 -7.82 -25.05
N ALA A 87 24.34 -6.69 -25.74
CA ALA A 87 23.50 -6.64 -26.96
C ALA A 87 24.11 -7.47 -28.12
N GLU A 88 25.42 -7.49 -28.28
CA GLU A 88 26.09 -8.32 -29.26
C GLU A 88 25.92 -9.82 -28.96
N ILE A 89 26.07 -10.23 -27.70
CA ILE A 89 25.87 -11.62 -27.27
C ILE A 89 24.42 -12.08 -27.55
N LEU A 90 23.45 -11.21 -27.35
CA LEU A 90 22.02 -11.52 -27.55
C LEU A 90 21.63 -11.62 -29.03
N ASP A 91 22.39 -11.05 -29.97
CA ASP A 91 22.15 -11.04 -31.42
C ASP A 91 20.67 -10.74 -31.80
N LEU A 92 20.10 -9.68 -31.16
CA LEU A 92 18.70 -9.33 -31.30
C LEU A 92 18.37 -8.81 -32.69
N LYS A 93 17.40 -9.43 -33.39
CA LYS A 93 17.00 -9.11 -34.73
C LYS A 93 15.51 -8.73 -34.81
N ALA A 94 15.16 -7.76 -35.63
CA ALA A 94 13.77 -7.37 -35.90
C ALA A 94 13.56 -7.05 -37.39
N ASN A 95 12.38 -7.35 -37.91
CA ASN A 95 12.00 -6.99 -39.26
C ASN A 95 11.37 -5.59 -39.29
N PRO A 96 12.00 -4.59 -39.95
CA PRO A 96 11.45 -3.25 -40.08
C PRO A 96 10.40 -3.09 -41.17
N ASP A 97 10.31 -4.05 -42.11
CA ASP A 97 9.48 -3.91 -43.31
C ASP A 97 8.08 -4.52 -43.13
N ARG A 98 7.38 -4.07 -42.09
CA ARG A 98 6.00 -4.46 -41.79
C ARG A 98 5.30 -3.34 -40.99
N PRO A 99 3.95 -3.39 -40.82
CA PRO A 99 3.25 -2.52 -39.90
C PRO A 99 3.83 -2.63 -38.49
N GLY A 100 3.94 -1.50 -37.82
CA GLY A 100 4.56 -1.42 -36.47
C GLY A 100 3.73 -2.13 -35.42
N ASP A 101 4.40 -2.89 -34.55
CA ASP A 101 3.84 -3.41 -33.33
C ASP A 101 4.86 -3.23 -32.17
N GLY A 102 4.36 -3.20 -30.95
CA GLY A 102 5.21 -2.98 -29.80
C GLY A 102 4.42 -2.93 -28.50
N VAL A 103 4.96 -2.23 -27.53
CA VAL A 103 4.40 -2.14 -26.18
C VAL A 103 4.25 -0.68 -25.75
N VAL A 104 3.22 -0.41 -24.99
CA VAL A 104 3.04 0.85 -24.28
C VAL A 104 3.92 0.82 -23.01
N VAL A 105 4.83 1.77 -22.91
CA VAL A 105 5.72 1.89 -21.74
C VAL A 105 5.04 2.67 -20.62
N GLU A 106 4.39 3.78 -21.01
CA GLU A 106 3.71 4.67 -20.07
C GLU A 106 2.61 5.46 -20.81
N SER A 107 1.62 5.95 -20.06
CA SER A 107 0.60 6.83 -20.61
C SER A 107 0.15 7.88 -19.61
N GLN A 108 -0.23 9.05 -20.12
CA GLN A 108 -0.69 10.17 -19.32
C GLN A 108 -1.76 10.98 -20.06
N VAL A 109 -2.50 11.79 -19.32
CA VAL A 109 -3.46 12.73 -19.91
C VAL A 109 -2.97 14.14 -19.64
N GLU A 110 -2.56 14.84 -20.71
CA GLU A 110 -2.04 16.20 -20.61
C GLU A 110 -3.10 17.22 -21.02
N GLN A 111 -3.13 18.33 -20.29
CA GLN A 111 -4.01 19.43 -20.63
C GLN A 111 -3.59 20.08 -21.95
N GLY A 112 -4.50 20.13 -22.92
CA GLY A 112 -4.25 20.68 -24.26
C GLY A 112 -3.67 19.72 -25.28
N ARG A 113 -2.93 18.66 -24.88
CA ARG A 113 -2.42 17.62 -25.79
C ARG A 113 -3.32 16.38 -25.82
N GLY A 114 -4.13 16.18 -24.77
CA GLY A 114 -4.99 15.00 -24.61
C GLY A 114 -4.24 13.78 -24.14
N SER A 115 -4.63 12.61 -24.62
CA SER A 115 -3.97 11.35 -24.29
C SER A 115 -2.62 11.27 -25.02
N VAL A 116 -1.56 11.06 -24.23
CA VAL A 116 -0.18 10.86 -24.67
C VAL A 116 0.28 9.49 -24.18
N ALA A 117 0.81 8.68 -25.09
CA ALA A 117 1.36 7.38 -24.72
C ALA A 117 2.80 7.25 -25.22
N THR A 118 3.72 6.86 -24.36
CA THR A 118 5.08 6.47 -24.72
C THR A 118 5.07 5.02 -25.14
N VAL A 119 5.46 4.75 -26.36
CA VAL A 119 5.50 3.39 -26.93
C VAL A 119 6.93 3.00 -27.31
N LEU A 120 7.21 1.72 -27.24
CA LEU A 120 8.43 1.11 -27.75
C LEU A 120 8.09 0.16 -28.90
N VAL A 121 8.57 0.46 -30.09
CA VAL A 121 8.39 -0.40 -31.26
C VAL A 121 9.25 -1.64 -31.11
N LYS A 122 8.64 -2.82 -31.21
CA LYS A 122 9.36 -4.11 -31.22
C LYS A 122 9.65 -4.59 -32.65
N ARG A 123 8.71 -4.43 -33.52
CA ARG A 123 8.83 -4.88 -34.94
C ARG A 123 8.12 -3.89 -35.84
N GLY A 124 8.56 -3.83 -37.12
CA GLY A 124 7.95 -2.97 -38.12
C GLY A 124 8.28 -1.48 -37.92
N LYS A 125 7.49 -0.64 -38.57
CA LYS A 125 7.57 0.82 -38.47
C LYS A 125 6.23 1.42 -38.08
N LEU A 126 6.28 2.42 -37.25
CA LEU A 126 5.14 3.25 -36.90
C LEU A 126 5.35 4.63 -37.50
N LYS A 127 4.35 5.11 -38.26
CA LYS A 127 4.41 6.39 -38.98
C LYS A 127 3.34 7.35 -38.48
N ARG A 128 3.61 8.63 -38.63
CA ARG A 128 2.59 9.66 -38.44
C ARG A 128 1.45 9.43 -39.43
N GLY A 129 0.21 9.45 -38.99
CA GLY A 129 -0.99 9.16 -39.79
C GLY A 129 -1.49 7.73 -39.69
N ASP A 130 -0.69 6.78 -39.18
CA ASP A 130 -1.11 5.40 -38.99
C ASP A 130 -2.27 5.33 -37.99
N ILE A 131 -3.09 4.31 -38.15
CA ILE A 131 -4.16 3.97 -37.24
C ILE A 131 -3.63 2.90 -36.27
N VAL A 132 -3.72 3.17 -34.98
CA VAL A 132 -3.14 2.32 -33.95
C VAL A 132 -4.23 1.88 -32.98
N VAL A 133 -4.13 0.63 -32.54
CA VAL A 133 -4.86 0.09 -31.40
C VAL A 133 -3.84 -0.19 -30.30
N ALA A 134 -4.06 0.34 -29.12
CA ALA A 134 -3.24 0.13 -27.93
C ALA A 134 -4.15 -0.31 -26.77
N GLY A 135 -4.05 -1.57 -26.38
CA GLY A 135 -5.01 -2.14 -25.41
C GLY A 135 -6.45 -1.99 -25.87
N ALA A 136 -7.28 -1.35 -25.05
CA ALA A 136 -8.67 -1.04 -25.33
C ALA A 136 -8.89 0.36 -25.93
N GLN A 137 -7.81 1.07 -26.25
CA GLN A 137 -7.82 2.39 -26.86
C GLN A 137 -7.41 2.30 -28.33
N TRP A 138 -7.85 3.24 -29.15
CA TRP A 138 -7.43 3.33 -30.53
C TRP A 138 -7.30 4.79 -30.95
N GLY A 139 -6.70 5.04 -32.08
CA GLY A 139 -6.64 6.40 -32.62
C GLY A 139 -5.73 6.52 -33.84
N ARG A 140 -5.73 7.71 -34.43
CA ARG A 140 -4.82 8.06 -35.52
C ARG A 140 -3.64 8.85 -34.97
N VAL A 141 -2.42 8.36 -35.23
CA VAL A 141 -1.18 9.01 -34.77
C VAL A 141 -1.08 10.41 -35.40
N ARG A 142 -1.27 11.44 -34.58
CA ARG A 142 -1.18 12.85 -34.99
C ARG A 142 0.25 13.35 -34.99
N ALA A 143 1.03 12.91 -34.00
CA ALA A 143 2.44 13.24 -33.84
C ALA A 143 3.20 12.07 -33.22
N LEU A 144 4.47 11.95 -33.61
CA LEU A 144 5.49 11.12 -32.99
C LEU A 144 6.56 12.07 -32.45
N ILE A 145 6.91 11.96 -31.19
CA ILE A 145 7.84 12.88 -30.53
C ILE A 145 8.92 12.05 -29.84
N ASP A 146 10.19 12.41 -30.05
CA ASP A 146 11.32 11.76 -29.42
C ASP A 146 11.56 12.28 -27.98
N GLU A 147 12.56 11.72 -27.30
CA GLU A 147 12.95 12.10 -25.95
C GLU A 147 13.49 13.55 -25.85
N ARG A 148 13.75 14.20 -26.98
CA ARG A 148 14.21 15.60 -27.07
C ARG A 148 13.10 16.58 -27.41
N GLY A 149 11.86 16.08 -27.55
CA GLY A 149 10.70 16.88 -27.94
C GLY A 149 10.64 17.16 -29.45
N GLN A 150 11.43 16.49 -30.30
CA GLN A 150 11.42 16.68 -31.75
C GLN A 150 10.37 15.80 -32.41
N GLN A 151 9.67 16.35 -33.40
CA GLN A 151 8.69 15.58 -34.16
C GLN A 151 9.39 14.67 -35.17
N LEU A 152 9.06 13.39 -35.11
CA LEU A 152 9.52 12.37 -36.04
C LEU A 152 8.48 12.08 -37.11
N LYS A 153 8.91 11.59 -38.26
CA LYS A 153 8.03 11.11 -39.37
C LYS A 153 7.64 9.66 -39.15
N ASP A 154 8.58 8.86 -38.74
CA ASP A 154 8.45 7.42 -38.48
C ASP A 154 9.45 6.98 -37.40
N ILE A 155 9.17 5.85 -36.76
CA ILE A 155 10.05 5.16 -35.84
C ILE A 155 10.10 3.68 -36.15
N GLY A 156 11.27 3.07 -35.97
CA GLY A 156 11.53 1.66 -36.24
C GLY A 156 11.70 0.82 -34.96
N PRO A 157 12.13 -0.43 -35.12
CA PRO A 157 12.36 -1.33 -33.97
C PRO A 157 13.34 -0.76 -32.94
N SER A 158 13.06 -1.01 -31.67
CA SER A 158 13.82 -0.54 -30.49
C SER A 158 13.84 0.98 -30.29
N GLN A 159 13.04 1.73 -31.04
CA GLN A 159 12.91 3.18 -30.86
C GLN A 159 11.68 3.50 -30.01
N PRO A 160 11.86 4.23 -28.89
CA PRO A 160 10.76 4.79 -28.12
C PRO A 160 10.27 6.10 -28.77
N ALA A 161 8.98 6.40 -28.63
CA ALA A 161 8.44 7.72 -28.91
C ALA A 161 7.13 7.95 -28.16
N GLU A 162 6.85 9.22 -27.88
CA GLU A 162 5.51 9.63 -27.48
C GLU A 162 4.60 9.69 -28.70
N ILE A 163 3.42 9.09 -28.60
CA ILE A 163 2.37 9.16 -29.60
C ILE A 163 1.20 10.00 -29.09
N LEU A 164 0.69 10.86 -29.95
CA LEU A 164 -0.51 11.65 -29.71
C LEU A 164 -1.60 11.23 -30.68
N GLY A 165 -2.85 11.25 -30.21
CA GLY A 165 -4.02 11.01 -31.06
C GLY A 165 -4.83 9.78 -30.73
N LEU A 166 -4.51 9.09 -29.61
CA LEU A 166 -5.36 8.05 -29.04
C LEU A 166 -6.60 8.68 -28.39
N ASP A 167 -7.70 7.95 -28.38
CA ASP A 167 -9.00 8.36 -27.77
C ASP A 167 -8.98 8.28 -26.24
N GLY A 168 -8.04 7.54 -25.66
CA GLY A 168 -7.83 7.43 -24.22
C GLY A 168 -6.39 7.03 -23.90
N ALA A 169 -6.04 7.02 -22.61
CA ALA A 169 -4.76 6.55 -22.12
C ALA A 169 -4.77 5.01 -22.02
N PRO A 170 -3.96 4.27 -22.81
CA PRO A 170 -3.81 2.83 -22.66
C PRO A 170 -3.06 2.50 -21.38
N GLU A 171 -3.19 1.28 -20.88
CA GLU A 171 -2.44 0.84 -19.69
C GLU A 171 -0.98 0.52 -20.04
N PRO A 172 -0.01 0.82 -19.15
CA PRO A 172 1.37 0.39 -19.32
C PRO A 172 1.47 -1.12 -19.48
N GLY A 173 2.37 -1.58 -20.36
CA GLY A 173 2.52 -3.00 -20.68
C GLY A 173 1.56 -3.53 -21.73
N GLU A 174 0.50 -2.81 -22.09
CA GLU A 174 -0.40 -3.21 -23.18
C GLU A 174 0.32 -3.19 -24.54
N LEU A 175 -0.07 -4.13 -25.39
CA LEU A 175 0.46 -4.19 -26.76
C LEU A 175 -0.26 -3.17 -27.65
N PHE A 176 0.52 -2.50 -28.50
CA PHE A 176 -0.02 -1.71 -29.60
C PHE A 176 0.28 -2.36 -30.93
N ALA A 177 -0.57 -2.11 -31.91
CA ALA A 177 -0.38 -2.53 -33.29
C ALA A 177 -0.99 -1.52 -34.26
N VAL A 178 -0.31 -1.32 -35.40
CA VAL A 178 -0.85 -0.58 -36.56
C VAL A 178 -1.88 -1.47 -37.25
N VAL A 179 -3.02 -0.89 -37.58
CA VAL A 179 -4.13 -1.56 -38.30
C VAL A 179 -4.51 -0.81 -39.56
N ASP A 180 -5.17 -1.50 -40.52
CA ASP A 180 -5.43 -1.00 -41.86
C ASP A 180 -6.56 0.06 -41.91
N SER A 181 -7.49 0.04 -40.95
CA SER A 181 -8.63 0.95 -40.98
C SER A 181 -9.15 1.33 -39.60
N GLU A 182 -9.77 2.50 -39.51
CA GLU A 182 -10.41 2.97 -38.25
C GLU A 182 -11.58 2.08 -37.83
N ALA A 183 -12.31 1.51 -38.78
CA ALA A 183 -13.42 0.60 -38.46
C ALA A 183 -12.92 -0.64 -37.74
N ARG A 184 -11.80 -1.22 -38.22
CA ARG A 184 -11.17 -2.38 -37.56
C ARG A 184 -10.57 -2.02 -36.23
N ALA A 185 -9.95 -0.83 -36.10
CA ALA A 185 -9.41 -0.34 -34.86
C ALA A 185 -10.51 -0.24 -33.79
N ARG A 186 -11.64 0.35 -34.12
CA ARG A 186 -12.81 0.51 -33.27
C ARG A 186 -13.39 -0.84 -32.83
N GLU A 187 -13.57 -1.76 -33.79
CA GLU A 187 -14.08 -3.10 -33.51
C GLU A 187 -13.22 -3.83 -32.46
N ILE A 188 -11.88 -3.79 -32.64
CA ILE A 188 -10.93 -4.42 -31.69
C ILE A 188 -10.99 -3.73 -30.31
N ALA A 189 -11.00 -2.40 -30.28
CA ALA A 189 -11.06 -1.63 -29.05
C ALA A 189 -12.37 -1.90 -28.28
N ASP A 190 -13.52 -1.85 -28.97
CA ASP A 190 -14.83 -2.15 -28.39
C ASP A 190 -14.92 -3.58 -27.84
N TYR A 191 -14.35 -4.55 -28.55
CA TYR A 191 -14.30 -5.94 -28.10
C TYR A 191 -13.48 -6.07 -26.81
N ARG A 192 -12.27 -5.50 -26.75
CA ARG A 192 -11.41 -5.53 -25.57
C ARG A 192 -12.02 -4.77 -24.39
N GLN A 193 -12.69 -3.65 -24.65
CA GLN A 193 -13.38 -2.89 -23.62
C GLN A 193 -14.54 -3.68 -23.00
N ARG A 194 -15.31 -4.43 -23.82
CA ARG A 194 -16.36 -5.32 -23.33
C ARG A 194 -15.78 -6.45 -22.49
N GLN A 195 -14.68 -7.06 -22.91
CA GLN A 195 -13.99 -8.09 -22.14
C GLN A 195 -13.49 -7.56 -20.77
N LYS A 196 -12.89 -6.37 -20.72
CA LYS A 196 -12.47 -5.74 -19.47
C LYS A 196 -13.68 -5.51 -18.53
N LYS A 197 -14.80 -5.03 -19.06
CA LYS A 197 -16.04 -4.83 -18.28
C LYS A 197 -16.65 -6.14 -17.78
N SER A 198 -16.65 -7.20 -18.60
CA SER A 198 -17.17 -8.52 -18.19
C SER A 198 -16.25 -9.23 -17.20
N GLY A 199 -14.93 -9.04 -17.29
CA GLY A 199 -13.96 -9.58 -16.33
C GLY A 199 -14.09 -8.95 -14.92
N VAL A 200 -14.36 -7.66 -14.87
CA VAL A 200 -14.64 -6.93 -13.61
C VAL A 200 -16.02 -7.32 -13.04
N GLY A 201 -17.01 -7.64 -13.91
CA GLY A 201 -18.35 -8.05 -13.49
C GLY A 201 -18.45 -9.51 -13.03
N ALA A 202 -17.53 -10.38 -13.41
CA ALA A 202 -17.51 -11.78 -12.98
C ALA A 202 -17.08 -11.97 -11.51
N GLY A 203 -16.42 -10.95 -10.92
CA GLY A 203 -16.10 -10.92 -9.48
C GLY A 203 -17.22 -10.35 -8.59
N THR A 204 -18.21 -9.62 -9.17
CA THR A 204 -19.25 -8.91 -8.40
C THR A 204 -20.69 -9.11 -8.93
N GLY A 205 -20.88 -9.86 -10.02
CA GLY A 205 -22.16 -9.97 -10.74
C GLY A 205 -22.84 -11.34 -10.71
N GLY A 206 -22.47 -12.23 -9.81
CA GLY A 206 -23.35 -13.34 -9.42
C GLY A 206 -24.37 -12.81 -8.44
N GLY A 207 -25.67 -12.88 -8.79
CA GLY A 207 -26.76 -12.46 -7.91
C GLY A 207 -26.52 -13.01 -6.49
N THR A 208 -26.11 -12.14 -5.59
CA THR A 208 -25.94 -12.46 -4.18
C THR A 208 -27.32 -12.85 -3.65
N SER A 209 -27.51 -14.12 -3.30
CA SER A 209 -28.74 -14.55 -2.63
C SER A 209 -28.85 -13.73 -1.35
N LEU A 210 -30.08 -13.49 -0.92
CA LEU A 210 -30.38 -12.76 0.33
C LEU A 210 -29.60 -13.39 1.50
N GLU A 211 -29.35 -14.69 1.48
CA GLU A 211 -28.55 -15.43 2.45
C GLU A 211 -27.05 -15.04 2.42
N GLN A 212 -26.46 -14.82 1.24
CA GLN A 212 -25.08 -14.34 1.12
C GLN A 212 -24.96 -12.87 1.53
N MET A 213 -26.02 -12.06 1.34
CA MET A 213 -26.07 -10.69 1.81
C MET A 213 -26.24 -10.64 3.34
N MET A 214 -27.05 -11.52 3.93
CA MET A 214 -27.16 -11.68 5.38
C MET A 214 -25.89 -12.26 6.02
N ALA A 215 -25.23 -13.21 5.36
CA ALA A 215 -23.95 -13.75 5.82
C ALA A 215 -22.82 -12.68 5.80
N ARG A 216 -22.83 -11.77 4.82
CA ARG A 216 -21.92 -10.62 4.79
C ARG A 216 -22.24 -9.56 5.86
N LEU A 217 -23.50 -9.39 6.22
CA LEU A 217 -23.92 -8.51 7.32
C LEU A 217 -23.63 -9.12 8.72
N GLN A 218 -23.41 -10.43 8.80
CA GLN A 218 -23.03 -11.12 10.04
C GLN A 218 -21.51 -11.37 10.17
N GLN A 219 -20.75 -11.28 9.09
CA GLN A 219 -19.30 -11.34 9.13
C GLN A 219 -18.77 -9.91 9.27
N ASN A 220 -18.35 -9.60 10.48
CA ASN A 220 -17.56 -8.46 10.93
C ASN A 220 -17.39 -7.34 9.90
N GLU A 221 -17.90 -6.16 10.23
CA GLU A 221 -17.74 -4.92 9.49
C GLU A 221 -16.24 -4.60 9.33
N THR A 222 -15.62 -5.13 8.28
CA THR A 222 -14.30 -4.65 7.86
C THR A 222 -14.44 -3.17 7.57
N GLN A 223 -13.79 -2.32 8.32
CA GLN A 223 -13.81 -0.88 8.07
C GLN A 223 -12.95 -0.59 6.84
N GLU A 224 -13.59 -0.09 5.78
CA GLU A 224 -12.89 0.30 4.55
C GLU A 224 -12.59 1.79 4.57
N LEU A 225 -11.32 2.16 4.32
CA LEU A 225 -10.91 3.54 4.06
C LEU A 225 -11.01 3.80 2.55
N PRO A 226 -12.05 4.50 2.07
CA PRO A 226 -12.19 4.82 0.66
C PRO A 226 -11.19 5.91 0.26
N ILE A 227 -10.56 5.80 -0.92
CA ILE A 227 -9.56 6.75 -1.43
C ILE A 227 -9.83 7.04 -2.91
N VAL A 228 -9.77 8.31 -3.30
CA VAL A 228 -9.70 8.72 -4.71
C VAL A 228 -8.25 9.12 -5.00
N LEU A 229 -7.59 8.45 -5.94
CA LEU A 229 -6.18 8.64 -6.27
C LEU A 229 -6.04 9.27 -7.67
N LYS A 230 -5.28 10.36 -7.73
CA LYS A 230 -4.86 11.00 -9.00
C LYS A 230 -3.34 11.06 -9.03
N ALA A 231 -2.74 10.64 -10.15
CA ALA A 231 -1.29 10.62 -10.34
C ALA A 231 -0.89 11.29 -11.66
N ASP A 232 0.39 11.61 -11.78
CA ASP A 232 0.98 12.18 -13.00
C ASP A 232 0.84 11.25 -14.20
N VAL A 233 1.14 9.96 -14.01
CA VAL A 233 1.07 8.92 -15.04
C VAL A 233 0.24 7.73 -14.57
N GLN A 234 -0.25 6.94 -15.54
CA GLN A 234 -1.11 5.80 -15.25
C GLN A 234 -0.39 4.71 -14.43
N GLY A 235 0.90 4.46 -14.71
CA GLY A 235 1.71 3.50 -13.97
C GLY A 235 1.88 3.87 -12.50
N SER A 236 2.05 5.17 -12.18
CA SER A 236 2.09 5.65 -10.79
C SER A 236 0.76 5.40 -10.08
N ALA A 237 -0.38 5.68 -10.75
CA ALA A 237 -1.70 5.43 -10.18
C ALA A 237 -1.92 3.94 -9.90
N GLU A 238 -1.52 3.06 -10.81
CA GLU A 238 -1.64 1.62 -10.67
C GLU A 238 -0.73 1.07 -9.56
N ALA A 239 0.54 1.47 -9.54
CA ALA A 239 1.50 1.04 -8.53
C ALA A 239 1.06 1.42 -7.10
N ILE A 240 0.59 2.66 -6.92
CA ILE A 240 0.07 3.13 -5.64
C ILE A 240 -1.20 2.37 -5.26
N THR A 241 -2.13 2.16 -6.20
CA THR A 241 -3.36 1.39 -5.96
C THR A 241 -3.05 -0.02 -5.46
N GLN A 242 -2.19 -0.76 -6.18
CA GLN A 242 -1.79 -2.11 -5.79
C GLN A 242 -1.08 -2.15 -4.44
N ALA A 243 -0.26 -1.13 -4.12
CA ALA A 243 0.41 -1.05 -2.84
C ALA A 243 -0.57 -0.76 -1.70
N LEU A 244 -1.55 0.13 -1.91
CA LEU A 244 -2.59 0.47 -0.94
C LEU A 244 -3.52 -0.71 -0.64
N GLU A 245 -3.90 -1.50 -1.64
CA GLU A 245 -4.76 -2.68 -1.49
C GLU A 245 -4.09 -3.80 -0.67
N LYS A 246 -2.77 -3.79 -0.56
CA LYS A 246 -2.00 -4.72 0.29
C LYS A 246 -1.89 -4.25 1.75
N ILE A 247 -2.22 -2.99 2.02
CA ILE A 247 -2.20 -2.44 3.38
C ILE A 247 -3.52 -2.75 4.08
N GLY A 248 -3.43 -3.34 5.25
CA GLY A 248 -4.58 -3.65 6.08
C GLY A 248 -4.59 -5.10 6.56
N ASN A 249 -5.64 -5.43 7.26
CA ASN A 249 -5.91 -6.75 7.79
C ASN A 249 -7.42 -7.09 7.60
N ASP A 250 -7.92 -8.11 8.30
CA ASP A 250 -9.32 -8.50 8.19
C ASP A 250 -10.30 -7.48 8.82
N GLU A 251 -9.82 -6.57 9.68
CA GLU A 251 -10.61 -5.57 10.37
C GLU A 251 -10.65 -4.23 9.62
N VAL A 252 -9.51 -3.81 9.02
CA VAL A 252 -9.38 -2.52 8.32
C VAL A 252 -8.66 -2.69 6.99
N LYS A 253 -9.15 -2.04 5.92
CA LYS A 253 -8.56 -2.10 4.57
C LYS A 253 -8.63 -0.74 3.87
N ALA A 254 -7.62 -0.43 3.08
CA ALA A 254 -7.71 0.67 2.12
C ALA A 254 -8.43 0.19 0.85
N ARG A 255 -9.32 1.05 0.31
CA ARG A 255 -10.05 0.80 -0.93
C ARG A 255 -9.92 1.97 -1.89
N VAL A 256 -9.21 1.78 -2.98
CA VAL A 256 -9.11 2.80 -4.03
C VAL A 256 -10.37 2.73 -4.91
N ILE A 257 -11.19 3.78 -4.84
CA ILE A 257 -12.44 3.90 -5.63
C ILE A 257 -12.13 4.28 -7.07
N LEU A 258 -11.17 5.18 -7.25
CA LEU A 258 -10.69 5.64 -8.53
C LEU A 258 -9.18 5.84 -8.46
N GLY A 259 -8.44 5.15 -9.35
CA GLY A 259 -7.02 5.39 -9.62
C GLY A 259 -6.86 5.83 -11.08
N ALA A 260 -6.47 7.10 -11.32
CA ALA A 260 -6.37 7.61 -12.67
C ALA A 260 -5.26 8.65 -12.84
N ALA A 261 -4.70 8.72 -14.07
CA ALA A 261 -3.72 9.73 -14.44
C ALA A 261 -4.39 11.10 -14.69
N GLY A 262 -3.61 12.16 -14.45
CA GLY A 262 -3.98 13.56 -14.68
C GLY A 262 -4.27 14.34 -13.41
N GLY A 263 -4.44 15.66 -13.54
CA GLY A 263 -4.74 16.58 -12.43
C GLY A 263 -6.12 16.31 -11.82
N VAL A 264 -6.30 16.74 -10.58
CA VAL A 264 -7.58 16.63 -9.88
C VAL A 264 -8.56 17.65 -10.46
N ASN A 265 -9.74 17.18 -10.84
CA ASN A 265 -10.84 17.98 -11.41
C ASN A 265 -12.10 17.94 -10.51
N GLU A 266 -13.15 18.65 -10.90
CA GLU A 266 -14.40 18.77 -10.13
C GLU A 266 -15.13 17.42 -10.02
N SER A 267 -15.06 16.57 -11.05
CA SER A 267 -15.69 15.24 -11.02
C SER A 267 -15.03 14.31 -10.00
N ASP A 268 -13.71 14.44 -9.84
CA ASP A 268 -12.96 13.68 -8.82
C ASP A 268 -13.39 14.10 -7.40
N VAL A 269 -13.57 15.40 -7.18
CA VAL A 269 -14.06 15.95 -5.90
C VAL A 269 -15.50 15.51 -5.61
N LEU A 270 -16.37 15.50 -6.60
CA LEU A 270 -17.74 15.03 -6.45
C LEU A 270 -17.79 13.53 -6.10
N LEU A 271 -16.97 12.72 -6.75
CA LEU A 271 -16.84 11.30 -6.45
C LEU A 271 -16.31 11.08 -5.02
N ALA A 272 -15.29 11.82 -4.63
CA ALA A 272 -14.72 11.77 -3.29
C ALA A 272 -15.77 12.13 -2.23
N LYS A 273 -16.55 13.20 -2.43
CA LYS A 273 -17.66 13.58 -1.55
C LYS A 273 -18.70 12.47 -1.45
N ALA A 274 -19.15 11.94 -2.59
CA ALA A 274 -20.20 10.90 -2.64
C ALA A 274 -19.78 9.61 -1.91
N SER A 275 -18.47 9.36 -1.86
CA SER A 275 -17.88 8.15 -1.24
C SER A 275 -17.33 8.40 0.16
N GLY A 276 -17.36 9.64 0.67
CA GLY A 276 -16.71 10.01 1.93
C GLY A 276 -15.20 9.83 1.92
N ALA A 277 -14.57 9.94 0.76
CA ALA A 277 -13.15 9.65 0.54
C ALA A 277 -12.30 10.92 0.49
N PRO A 278 -11.07 10.93 1.01
CA PRO A 278 -10.07 11.93 0.67
C PRO A 278 -9.58 11.77 -0.78
N VAL A 279 -9.06 12.85 -1.38
CA VAL A 279 -8.39 12.83 -2.67
C VAL A 279 -6.89 12.86 -2.46
N PHE A 280 -6.19 11.84 -2.95
CA PHE A 280 -4.74 11.77 -2.95
C PHE A 280 -4.20 12.17 -4.32
N ALA A 281 -3.39 13.22 -4.35
CA ALA A 281 -2.82 13.80 -5.55
C ALA A 281 -1.30 13.57 -5.56
N PHE A 282 -0.85 12.59 -6.35
CA PHE A 282 0.56 12.21 -6.47
C PHE A 282 1.19 12.92 -7.67
N ASN A 283 2.18 13.77 -7.43
CA ASN A 283 2.88 14.61 -8.41
C ASN A 283 1.95 15.53 -9.26
N VAL A 284 0.66 15.63 -8.94
CA VAL A 284 -0.31 16.46 -9.64
C VAL A 284 -0.90 17.53 -8.73
N ARG A 285 -1.64 18.45 -9.32
CA ARG A 285 -2.34 19.51 -8.57
C ARG A 285 -3.80 19.56 -8.98
N ALA A 286 -4.63 20.04 -8.07
CA ALA A 286 -6.03 20.33 -8.37
C ALA A 286 -6.14 21.65 -9.16
N ASN A 287 -7.03 21.66 -10.16
CA ASN A 287 -7.38 22.89 -10.85
C ASN A 287 -8.08 23.86 -9.89
N LYS A 288 -8.24 25.13 -10.30
CA LYS A 288 -8.83 26.16 -9.44
C LYS A 288 -10.25 25.80 -9.00
N GLN A 289 -11.06 25.32 -9.93
CA GLN A 289 -12.47 24.96 -9.68
C GLN A 289 -12.60 23.77 -8.74
N ALA A 290 -11.74 22.74 -8.90
CA ALA A 290 -11.70 21.60 -7.99
C ALA A 290 -11.30 21.98 -6.56
N ARG A 291 -10.34 22.93 -6.40
CA ARG A 291 -9.96 23.42 -5.07
C ARG A 291 -11.10 24.17 -4.38
N GLU A 292 -11.73 25.10 -5.10
CA GLU A 292 -12.87 25.86 -4.58
C GLU A 292 -14.06 24.94 -4.24
N MET A 293 -14.26 23.90 -5.04
CA MET A 293 -15.29 22.88 -4.78
C MET A 293 -14.92 22.03 -3.56
N ALA A 294 -13.69 21.57 -3.44
CA ALA A 294 -13.23 20.77 -2.31
C ALA A 294 -13.38 21.51 -0.97
N GLU A 295 -12.99 22.78 -0.93
CA GLU A 295 -13.19 23.64 0.23
C GLU A 295 -14.68 23.80 0.59
N ARG A 296 -15.54 24.05 -0.39
CA ARG A 296 -16.99 24.21 -0.18
C ARG A 296 -17.65 22.92 0.30
N GLU A 297 -17.24 21.79 -0.25
CA GLU A 297 -17.85 20.47 0.02
C GLU A 297 -17.16 19.73 1.19
N GLY A 298 -16.11 20.30 1.77
CA GLY A 298 -15.35 19.70 2.88
C GLY A 298 -14.55 18.46 2.49
N VAL A 299 -14.13 18.35 1.23
CA VAL A 299 -13.31 17.23 0.75
C VAL A 299 -11.84 17.56 0.93
N GLU A 300 -11.11 16.70 1.62
CA GLU A 300 -9.67 16.86 1.83
C GLU A 300 -8.89 16.44 0.59
N ILE A 301 -7.97 17.28 0.10
CA ILE A 301 -7.03 16.98 -0.98
C ILE A 301 -5.62 16.96 -0.39
N ARG A 302 -4.97 15.79 -0.38
CA ARG A 302 -3.60 15.59 0.09
C ARG A 302 -2.65 15.48 -1.09
N TYR A 303 -1.50 16.16 -1.01
CA TYR A 303 -0.52 16.21 -2.09
C TYR A 303 0.75 15.45 -1.69
N TYR A 304 1.21 14.54 -2.57
CA TYR A 304 2.39 13.73 -2.35
C TYR A 304 3.32 13.77 -3.56
N SER A 305 4.61 13.55 -3.32
CA SER A 305 5.65 13.39 -4.35
C SER A 305 6.51 12.13 -4.12
N ILE A 306 6.30 11.44 -3.00
CA ILE A 306 7.01 10.21 -2.62
C ILE A 306 5.95 9.15 -2.30
N ILE A 307 6.04 7.98 -2.95
CA ILE A 307 5.04 6.89 -2.79
C ILE A 307 4.99 6.42 -1.33
N TYR A 308 6.12 6.28 -0.67
CA TYR A 308 6.17 5.82 0.72
C TYR A 308 5.38 6.74 1.67
N ASN A 309 5.38 8.05 1.43
CA ASN A 309 4.61 8.98 2.25
C ASN A 309 3.09 8.74 2.12
N VAL A 310 2.63 8.32 0.93
CA VAL A 310 1.22 7.91 0.73
C VAL A 310 0.90 6.67 1.55
N LEU A 311 1.79 5.67 1.49
CA LEU A 311 1.60 4.38 2.18
C LEU A 311 1.63 4.56 3.70
N ASP A 312 2.56 5.35 4.22
CA ASP A 312 2.72 5.64 5.65
C ASP A 312 1.50 6.40 6.20
N ASP A 313 0.98 7.37 5.44
CA ASP A 313 -0.19 8.17 5.85
C ASP A 313 -1.47 7.32 5.88
N VAL A 314 -1.65 6.45 4.87
CA VAL A 314 -2.77 5.49 4.86
C VAL A 314 -2.63 4.47 5.98
N LYS A 315 -1.44 3.95 6.21
CA LYS A 315 -1.17 3.02 7.31
C LYS A 315 -1.50 3.65 8.66
N GLY A 316 -1.02 4.87 8.93
CA GLY A 316 -1.35 5.60 10.15
C GLY A 316 -2.84 5.88 10.31
N THR A 317 -3.54 6.18 9.20
CA THR A 317 -5.00 6.38 9.22
C THR A 317 -5.74 5.07 9.54
N LEU A 318 -5.34 3.94 8.96
CA LEU A 318 -5.92 2.62 9.25
C LEU A 318 -5.62 2.15 10.67
N GLU A 319 -4.42 2.39 11.19
CA GLU A 319 -4.07 2.11 12.61
C GLU A 319 -4.98 2.89 13.57
N GLY A 320 -5.30 4.16 13.25
CA GLY A 320 -6.25 4.96 14.02
C GLY A 320 -7.71 4.49 13.97
N LEU A 321 -8.08 3.66 12.98
CA LEU A 321 -9.41 3.03 12.89
C LEU A 321 -9.51 1.72 13.67
N LEU A 322 -8.38 1.11 14.05
CA LEU A 322 -8.38 -0.12 14.84
C LEU A 322 -8.88 0.16 16.26
N ALA A 323 -9.77 -0.69 16.75
CA ALA A 323 -10.17 -0.64 18.15
C ALA A 323 -8.93 -0.93 19.04
N PRO A 324 -8.69 -0.13 20.09
CA PRO A 324 -7.57 -0.36 20.97
C PRO A 324 -7.66 -1.75 21.61
N GLU A 325 -6.51 -2.42 21.72
CA GLU A 325 -6.43 -3.71 22.38
C GLU A 325 -6.36 -3.49 23.90
N LYS A 326 -7.27 -4.15 24.63
CA LYS A 326 -7.24 -4.15 26.10
C LYS A 326 -6.23 -5.18 26.56
N ARG A 327 -5.11 -4.72 27.07
CA ARG A 327 -4.07 -5.58 27.65
C ARG A 327 -4.24 -5.61 29.15
N GLU A 328 -4.52 -6.80 29.67
CA GLU A 328 -4.59 -7.02 31.12
C GLU A 328 -3.21 -7.32 31.67
N THR A 329 -2.81 -6.56 32.68
CA THR A 329 -1.57 -6.80 33.41
C THR A 329 -1.93 -7.22 34.83
N PHE A 330 -1.56 -8.44 35.19
CA PHE A 330 -1.70 -8.93 36.55
C PHE A 330 -0.90 -8.05 37.53
N ILE A 331 -1.54 -7.65 38.66
CA ILE A 331 -0.90 -6.81 39.69
C ILE A 331 -0.82 -7.47 41.06
N GLY A 332 -1.71 -8.40 41.39
CA GLY A 332 -1.62 -9.08 42.67
C GLY A 332 -2.80 -9.97 43.03
N TYR A 333 -2.60 -10.78 44.09
CA TYR A 333 -3.63 -11.62 44.68
C TYR A 333 -3.96 -11.18 46.11
N ALA A 334 -5.23 -11.34 46.50
CA ALA A 334 -5.68 -11.17 47.87
C ALA A 334 -6.63 -12.31 48.28
N GLU A 335 -6.50 -12.85 49.45
CA GLU A 335 -7.36 -13.91 50.01
C GLU A 335 -8.39 -13.31 50.95
N ILE A 336 -9.66 -13.73 50.87
CA ILE A 336 -10.74 -13.31 51.74
C ILE A 336 -10.64 -14.08 53.09
N LEU A 337 -10.33 -13.35 54.16
CA LEU A 337 -10.26 -13.91 55.51
C LEU A 337 -11.63 -13.92 56.18
N GLU A 338 -12.38 -12.81 56.04
CA GLU A 338 -13.72 -12.64 56.65
C GLU A 338 -14.59 -11.75 55.77
N VAL A 339 -15.92 -11.93 55.85
CA VAL A 339 -16.92 -11.11 55.11
C VAL A 339 -17.77 -10.34 56.11
N PHE A 340 -17.80 -9.02 55.99
CA PHE A 340 -18.57 -8.12 56.84
C PHE A 340 -19.77 -7.53 56.10
N ASN A 341 -20.93 -7.52 56.73
CA ASN A 341 -22.13 -6.89 56.18
C ASN A 341 -22.32 -5.50 56.78
N ILE A 342 -22.10 -4.45 56.02
CA ILE A 342 -22.15 -3.07 56.49
C ILE A 342 -23.39 -2.39 55.90
N SER A 343 -24.31 -1.95 56.77
CA SER A 343 -25.65 -1.41 56.44
C SER A 343 -25.66 -0.25 55.41
N LYS A 344 -24.55 0.43 55.15
CA LYS A 344 -24.44 1.53 54.20
C LYS A 344 -23.61 1.24 52.93
N SER A 345 -22.83 0.16 52.92
CA SER A 345 -21.85 -0.11 51.86
C SER A 345 -21.98 -1.51 51.25
N GLY A 346 -22.97 -2.31 51.68
CA GLY A 346 -23.11 -3.70 51.26
C GLY A 346 -22.09 -4.63 51.95
N LYS A 347 -21.80 -5.76 51.30
CA LYS A 347 -20.79 -6.70 51.80
C LYS A 347 -19.38 -6.20 51.51
N VAL A 348 -18.54 -6.23 52.49
CA VAL A 348 -17.12 -5.87 52.43
C VAL A 348 -16.29 -7.09 52.83
N ALA A 349 -15.33 -7.47 51.98
CA ALA A 349 -14.38 -8.54 52.24
C ALA A 349 -13.19 -8.01 53.01
N GLY A 350 -12.89 -8.57 54.19
CA GLY A 350 -11.62 -8.43 54.86
C GLY A 350 -10.62 -9.37 54.23
N CYS A 351 -9.64 -8.83 53.55
CA CYS A 351 -8.68 -9.58 52.74
C CYS A 351 -7.25 -9.39 53.22
N LYS A 352 -6.40 -10.35 52.92
CA LYS A 352 -4.95 -10.24 53.05
C LYS A 352 -4.31 -10.35 51.67
N VAL A 353 -3.52 -9.37 51.27
CA VAL A 353 -2.79 -9.42 50.05
C VAL A 353 -1.69 -10.48 50.13
N THR A 354 -1.79 -11.53 49.33
CA THR A 354 -0.87 -12.67 49.33
C THR A 354 0.32 -12.42 48.42
N GLU A 355 0.08 -11.78 47.27
CA GLU A 355 1.12 -11.51 46.24
C GLU A 355 0.88 -10.14 45.60
N GLY A 356 1.96 -9.45 45.22
CA GLY A 356 1.93 -8.22 44.43
C GLY A 356 1.32 -7.03 45.19
N VAL A 357 0.47 -6.27 44.48
CA VAL A 357 -0.17 -5.04 44.99
C VAL A 357 -1.63 -5.03 44.55
N VAL A 358 -2.52 -4.57 45.41
CA VAL A 358 -3.92 -4.29 45.10
C VAL A 358 -4.11 -2.79 45.00
N LYS A 359 -4.71 -2.31 43.92
CA LYS A 359 -4.99 -0.88 43.71
C LYS A 359 -6.48 -0.61 43.64
N ARG A 360 -6.92 0.54 44.17
CA ARG A 360 -8.31 0.98 44.03
C ARG A 360 -8.66 1.26 42.58
N GLY A 361 -9.82 0.75 42.09
CA GLY A 361 -10.27 0.92 40.74
C GLY A 361 -9.65 -0.06 39.73
N SER A 362 -8.83 -1.02 40.19
CA SER A 362 -8.36 -2.12 39.35
C SER A 362 -9.48 -3.09 39.01
N GLY A 363 -9.32 -3.79 37.88
CA GLY A 363 -10.14 -4.96 37.55
C GLY A 363 -9.87 -6.06 38.56
N VAL A 364 -10.91 -6.80 38.94
CA VAL A 364 -10.82 -7.92 39.88
C VAL A 364 -11.58 -9.12 39.39
N ARG A 365 -10.98 -10.32 39.55
CA ARG A 365 -11.64 -11.61 39.37
C ARG A 365 -11.69 -12.33 40.69
N LEU A 366 -12.86 -12.80 41.04
CA LEU A 366 -13.06 -13.60 42.21
C LEU A 366 -12.97 -15.08 41.83
N LEU A 367 -12.07 -15.81 42.47
CA LEU A 367 -11.85 -17.23 42.24
C LEU A 367 -12.32 -18.03 43.46
N ARG A 368 -13.12 -19.06 43.20
CA ARG A 368 -13.54 -20.05 44.20
C ARG A 368 -13.19 -21.43 43.68
N ASN A 369 -12.33 -22.15 44.38
CA ASN A 369 -11.79 -23.44 43.94
C ASN A 369 -11.17 -23.37 42.56
N ASP A 370 -10.30 -22.37 42.31
CA ASP A 370 -9.60 -22.08 41.05
C ASP A 370 -10.52 -21.77 39.85
N THR A 371 -11.80 -21.50 40.12
CA THR A 371 -12.77 -21.14 39.11
C THR A 371 -13.19 -19.68 39.26
N VAL A 372 -13.15 -18.91 38.16
CA VAL A 372 -13.60 -17.51 38.16
C VAL A 372 -15.13 -17.49 38.28
N ILE A 373 -15.63 -16.96 39.40
CA ILE A 373 -17.06 -16.84 39.71
C ILE A 373 -17.63 -15.44 39.46
N HIS A 374 -16.77 -14.43 39.43
CA HIS A 374 -17.15 -13.05 39.17
C HIS A 374 -15.96 -12.28 38.60
N GLU A 375 -16.27 -11.35 37.67
CA GLU A 375 -15.33 -10.36 37.15
C GLU A 375 -15.98 -8.97 37.24
N GLY A 376 -15.23 -7.99 37.77
CA GLY A 376 -15.74 -6.64 37.95
C GLY A 376 -14.65 -5.65 38.35
N MET A 377 -15.05 -4.54 38.93
CA MET A 377 -14.14 -3.47 39.38
C MET A 377 -14.11 -3.39 40.88
N LEU A 378 -12.91 -3.10 41.44
CA LEU A 378 -12.73 -2.84 42.87
C LEU A 378 -13.25 -1.44 43.21
N LYS A 379 -14.46 -1.37 43.81
CA LYS A 379 -15.11 -0.11 44.16
C LYS A 379 -14.39 0.64 45.28
N THR A 380 -14.01 -0.07 46.35
CA THR A 380 -13.45 0.52 47.53
C THR A 380 -12.29 -0.31 48.07
N LEU A 381 -11.19 0.33 48.40
CA LEU A 381 -10.03 -0.26 49.05
C LEU A 381 -9.74 0.53 50.32
N LYS A 382 -9.87 -0.13 51.49
CA LYS A 382 -9.66 0.50 52.79
C LYS A 382 -8.62 -0.26 53.60
N ARG A 383 -7.87 0.48 54.40
CA ARG A 383 -7.03 -0.08 55.41
C ARG A 383 -7.42 0.52 56.75
N PHE A 384 -7.87 -0.34 57.69
CA PHE A 384 -8.57 0.06 58.92
C PHE A 384 -9.84 0.88 58.62
N LYS A 385 -9.82 2.20 58.77
CA LYS A 385 -10.97 3.09 58.50
C LYS A 385 -10.75 4.02 57.32
N ASP A 386 -9.49 4.11 56.81
CA ASP A 386 -9.09 5.06 55.78
C ASP A 386 -9.09 4.44 54.41
N GLU A 387 -9.55 5.19 53.40
CA GLU A 387 -9.39 4.81 52.01
C GLU A 387 -7.95 4.98 51.54
N VAL A 388 -7.40 3.95 50.92
CA VAL A 388 -6.02 3.94 50.43
C VAL A 388 -5.97 3.68 48.92
N PRO A 389 -5.01 4.26 48.21
CA PRO A 389 -4.88 4.03 46.76
C PRO A 389 -4.33 2.64 46.42
N GLU A 390 -3.44 2.10 47.27
CA GLU A 390 -2.82 0.79 47.08
C GLU A 390 -2.54 0.06 48.41
N VAL A 391 -2.50 -1.27 48.35
CA VAL A 391 -2.10 -2.14 49.49
C VAL A 391 -1.14 -3.22 48.93
N ARG A 392 -0.01 -3.40 49.62
CA ARG A 392 1.07 -4.33 49.23
C ARG A 392 0.94 -5.69 49.91
N SER A 393 1.59 -6.69 49.31
CA SER A 393 1.68 -8.05 49.83
C SER A 393 2.02 -8.09 51.32
N GLY A 394 1.37 -9.01 52.08
CA GLY A 394 1.48 -9.20 53.51
C GLY A 394 0.58 -8.32 54.35
N MET A 395 -0.10 -7.32 53.79
CA MET A 395 -0.96 -6.39 54.50
C MET A 395 -2.43 -6.79 54.40
N GLU A 396 -3.22 -6.44 55.42
CA GLU A 396 -4.66 -6.62 55.44
C GLU A 396 -5.40 -5.37 54.95
N CYS A 397 -6.50 -5.59 54.24
CA CYS A 397 -7.34 -4.53 53.69
C CYS A 397 -8.81 -4.94 53.62
N GLY A 398 -9.71 -3.96 53.55
CA GLY A 398 -11.11 -4.15 53.25
C GLY A 398 -11.41 -3.82 51.81
N MET A 399 -12.05 -4.74 51.09
CA MET A 399 -12.42 -4.61 49.67
C MET A 399 -13.92 -4.66 49.48
N ALA A 400 -14.47 -3.76 48.70
CA ALA A 400 -15.85 -3.84 48.22
C ALA A 400 -15.89 -3.84 46.72
N PHE A 401 -16.70 -4.74 46.18
CA PHE A 401 -16.83 -4.97 44.74
C PHE A 401 -18.05 -4.20 44.19
N GLU A 402 -18.01 -3.89 42.94
CA GLU A 402 -19.14 -3.28 42.21
C GLU A 402 -20.13 -4.36 41.81
N ASN A 403 -21.40 -4.22 42.26
CA ASN A 403 -22.51 -5.10 41.89
C ASN A 403 -22.36 -6.60 42.23
N TYR A 404 -21.55 -6.98 43.21
CA TYR A 404 -21.37 -8.37 43.62
C TYR A 404 -21.36 -8.54 45.15
N GLU A 405 -22.17 -9.46 45.67
CA GLU A 405 -22.36 -9.69 47.08
C GLU A 405 -22.14 -11.15 47.54
N ASP A 406 -21.94 -12.13 46.62
CA ASP A 406 -21.72 -13.52 47.02
C ASP A 406 -20.23 -13.80 47.34
N LEU A 407 -19.72 -13.15 48.37
CA LEU A 407 -18.38 -13.31 48.89
C LEU A 407 -18.33 -14.38 49.96
N GLN A 408 -17.33 -15.26 49.93
CA GLN A 408 -17.13 -16.30 50.95
C GLN A 408 -15.69 -16.27 51.45
N LYS A 409 -15.53 -16.73 52.70
CA LYS A 409 -14.21 -16.91 53.28
C LYS A 409 -13.41 -17.95 52.48
N GLY A 410 -12.15 -17.65 52.15
CA GLY A 410 -11.26 -18.49 51.35
C GLY A 410 -11.32 -18.26 49.85
N ASP A 411 -12.21 -17.36 49.37
CA ASP A 411 -12.16 -16.93 47.96
C ASP A 411 -10.86 -16.15 47.69
N LEU A 412 -10.26 -16.35 46.53
CA LEU A 412 -9.08 -15.63 46.08
C LEU A 412 -9.50 -14.52 45.10
N ILE A 413 -8.93 -13.35 45.28
CA ILE A 413 -9.16 -12.16 44.42
C ILE A 413 -7.93 -11.93 43.60
N GLU A 414 -8.04 -12.10 42.28
CA GLU A 414 -7.05 -11.69 41.32
C GLU A 414 -7.28 -10.23 40.95
N CYS A 415 -6.25 -9.41 41.05
CA CYS A 415 -6.31 -8.01 40.67
C CYS A 415 -5.47 -7.76 39.43
N PHE A 416 -6.02 -7.00 38.46
CA PHE A 416 -5.36 -6.67 37.20
C PHE A 416 -5.64 -5.23 36.81
N GLU A 417 -4.72 -4.63 36.06
CA GLU A 417 -4.89 -3.35 35.41
C GLU A 417 -5.17 -3.59 33.93
N VAL A 418 -6.10 -2.84 33.37
CA VAL A 418 -6.43 -2.86 31.93
C VAL A 418 -5.81 -1.61 31.32
N GLU A 419 -4.83 -1.80 30.46
CA GLU A 419 -4.24 -0.75 29.64
C GLU A 419 -4.80 -0.85 28.22
N GLU A 420 -5.28 0.25 27.68
CA GLU A 420 -5.64 0.35 26.27
C GLU A 420 -4.36 0.66 25.47
N VAL A 421 -3.93 -0.31 24.66
CA VAL A 421 -2.75 -0.19 23.82
C VAL A 421 -3.19 0.03 22.37
N GLU A 422 -2.65 1.06 21.73
CA GLU A 422 -2.86 1.30 20.30
C GLU A 422 -2.29 0.13 19.48
N ARG A 423 -3.12 -0.43 18.61
CA ARG A 423 -2.71 -1.52 17.72
C ARG A 423 -2.01 -0.95 16.49
N LYS A 424 -0.96 -1.64 16.02
CA LYS A 424 -0.24 -1.32 14.79
C LYS A 424 -0.50 -2.41 13.74
N LEU A 425 -0.49 -1.98 12.45
CA LEU A 425 -0.63 -2.85 11.29
C LEU A 425 0.70 -3.48 10.87
#